data_243e71380fccb366de7fdb95e9af9398
#
_entry.id   243e71380fccb366de7fdb95e9af9398
#
_cell.length_a   1.000
_cell.length_b   1.000
_cell.length_c   1.000
_cell.angle_alpha   90.00
_cell.angle_beta   90.00
_cell.angle_gamma   90.00
#
_symmetry.space_group_name_H-M   'P 1'
#
loop_
_entity.id
_entity.type
_entity.pdbx_description
1 polymer ?
#
loop_
_entity_poly.entity_id
_entity_poly.type
_entity_poly.pdbx_seq_one_letter_code
_entity_poly.pdbx_strand_id
1 'polypeptide(L)'
;RDVLYQDLNKLTRAFEIYLCEYVGKIQSVKISKEIKSLRIDHVLSFNYSHTYQKLYDKLKKIKYDYIHGESRFNSTLESNNMVLGIDEYLNKKSKDKEIDFIAFKKYYQRIYKKTGSEYKNWVDEIANSRYENEVALRERFPKQIPYKKFNSKHKLYIFGHSLDITDKDVLRDLILNDNVYTTIYYLNKGVMGQQIANLVKVIGQDELIRRTGGSTKTIEFKLQAKLVERKG
;
A
#
# COMPACT_ATOMS: atom_id res chain seq x y z
N ARG A 1 -9.55 0.77 -30.81
CA ARG A 1 -9.48 0.47 -29.35
C ARG A 1 -8.55 -0.71 -29.10
N ASP A 2 -8.74 -1.83 -29.78
CA ASP A 2 -7.96 -3.05 -29.56
C ASP A 2 -6.47 -2.86 -29.88
N VAL A 3 -6.16 -2.09 -30.93
CA VAL A 3 -4.78 -1.73 -31.27
C VAL A 3 -4.10 -0.95 -30.13
N LEU A 4 -4.77 0.06 -29.58
CA LEU A 4 -4.24 0.85 -28.45
C LEU A 4 -4.02 0.00 -27.21
N TYR A 5 -4.92 -0.93 -26.91
CA TYR A 5 -4.75 -1.83 -25.79
C TYR A 5 -3.59 -2.81 -25.99
N GLN A 6 -3.41 -3.33 -27.21
CA GLN A 6 -2.25 -4.15 -27.55
C GLN A 6 -0.94 -3.35 -27.42
N ASP A 7 -0.93 -2.11 -27.85
CA ASP A 7 0.25 -1.24 -27.72
C ASP A 7 0.56 -0.92 -26.26
N LEU A 8 -0.47 -0.71 -25.42
CA LEU A 8 -0.27 -0.59 -23.97
C LEU A 8 0.36 -1.87 -23.38
N ASN A 9 -0.09 -3.05 -23.79
CA ASN A 9 0.51 -4.31 -23.32
C ASN A 9 1.97 -4.47 -23.75
N LYS A 10 2.29 -4.10 -25.00
CA LYS A 10 3.69 -4.08 -25.49
C LYS A 10 4.55 -3.09 -24.71
N LEU A 11 4.02 -1.86 -24.46
CA LEU A 11 4.70 -0.85 -23.64
C LEU A 11 4.93 -1.35 -22.22
N THR A 12 3.92 -1.94 -21.59
CA THR A 12 4.02 -2.51 -20.26
C THR A 12 5.08 -3.61 -20.20
N ARG A 13 5.14 -4.47 -21.22
CA ARG A 13 6.18 -5.51 -21.31
C ARG A 13 7.57 -4.93 -21.51
N ALA A 14 7.73 -3.94 -22.39
CA ALA A 14 9.01 -3.25 -22.57
C ALA A 14 9.48 -2.60 -21.28
N PHE A 15 8.58 -1.97 -20.53
CA PHE A 15 8.86 -1.40 -19.23
C PHE A 15 9.25 -2.46 -18.19
N GLU A 16 8.58 -3.63 -18.18
CA GLU A 16 8.95 -4.77 -17.31
C GLU A 16 10.38 -5.25 -17.60
N ILE A 17 10.74 -5.40 -18.88
CA ILE A 17 12.10 -5.77 -19.28
C ILE A 17 13.12 -4.74 -18.76
N TYR A 18 12.83 -3.45 -18.95
CA TYR A 18 13.67 -2.37 -18.42
C TYR A 18 13.85 -2.47 -16.90
N LEU A 19 12.76 -2.70 -16.16
CA LEU A 19 12.84 -2.85 -14.70
C LEU A 19 13.68 -4.06 -14.30
N CYS A 20 13.56 -5.18 -15.00
CA CYS A 20 14.34 -6.39 -14.71
C CYS A 20 15.82 -6.22 -15.06
N GLU A 21 16.11 -5.71 -16.27
CA GLU A 21 17.46 -5.67 -16.83
C GLU A 21 18.33 -4.56 -16.26
N TYR A 22 17.72 -3.42 -15.95
CA TYR A 22 18.45 -2.25 -15.47
C TYR A 22 18.18 -1.97 -14.00
N VAL A 23 16.94 -1.67 -13.63
CA VAL A 23 16.62 -1.27 -12.25
C VAL A 23 16.86 -2.43 -11.28
N GLY A 24 16.49 -3.64 -11.68
CA GLY A 24 16.67 -4.86 -10.87
C GLY A 24 18.12 -5.22 -10.60
N LYS A 25 19.05 -4.75 -11.41
CA LYS A 25 20.52 -5.01 -11.26
C LYS A 25 21.22 -3.93 -10.44
N ILE A 26 20.56 -2.81 -10.12
CA ILE A 26 21.16 -1.74 -9.30
C ILE A 26 21.44 -2.30 -7.91
N GLN A 27 22.70 -2.19 -7.49
CA GLN A 27 23.11 -2.50 -6.13
C GLN A 27 22.98 -1.26 -5.25
N SER A 28 22.09 -1.33 -4.26
CA SER A 28 21.96 -0.25 -3.29
C SER A 28 23.15 -0.28 -2.34
N VAL A 29 23.86 0.83 -2.28
CA VAL A 29 24.97 1.05 -1.32
C VAL A 29 24.49 1.56 0.03
N LYS A 30 23.23 2.02 0.11
CA LYS A 30 22.63 2.57 1.32
C LYS A 30 21.33 1.86 1.67
N ILE A 31 21.05 1.79 2.97
CA ILE A 31 19.82 1.19 3.53
C ILE A 31 19.21 2.10 4.60
N SER A 32 17.92 1.93 4.86
CA SER A 32 17.26 2.53 6.01
C SER A 32 17.44 1.64 7.24
N LYS A 33 18.07 2.19 8.29
CA LYS A 33 18.15 1.48 9.59
C LYS A 33 16.77 1.31 10.21
N GLU A 34 15.87 2.26 10.01
CA GLU A 34 14.51 2.18 10.53
C GLU A 34 13.77 0.98 9.93
N ILE A 35 13.74 0.88 8.60
CA ILE A 35 13.10 -0.27 7.92
C ILE A 35 13.73 -1.58 8.40
N LYS A 36 15.06 -1.65 8.47
CA LYS A 36 15.79 -2.85 8.90
C LYS A 36 15.45 -3.28 10.35
N SER A 37 15.09 -2.34 11.22
CA SER A 37 14.76 -2.61 12.62
C SER A 37 13.30 -3.04 12.84
N LEU A 38 12.44 -2.90 11.85
CA LEU A 38 11.04 -3.29 11.96
C LEU A 38 10.89 -4.81 11.88
N ARG A 39 9.95 -5.33 12.66
CA ARG A 39 9.47 -6.71 12.52
C ARG A 39 8.26 -6.68 11.60
N ILE A 40 8.42 -7.19 10.39
CA ILE A 40 7.43 -7.13 9.32
C ILE A 40 7.02 -8.53 8.93
N ASP A 41 5.71 -8.78 8.89
CA ASP A 41 5.10 -10.03 8.44
C ASP A 41 4.60 -9.92 7.00
N HIS A 42 4.16 -8.72 6.60
CA HIS A 42 3.54 -8.45 5.32
C HIS A 42 4.12 -7.17 4.70
N VAL A 43 4.31 -7.18 3.41
CA VAL A 43 4.72 -6.00 2.62
C VAL A 43 3.76 -5.78 1.47
N LEU A 44 3.08 -4.64 1.50
CA LEU A 44 2.28 -4.15 0.41
C LEU A 44 3.09 -3.16 -0.43
N SER A 45 3.36 -3.49 -1.68
CA SER A 45 4.18 -2.68 -2.57
C SER A 45 3.34 -2.00 -3.64
N PHE A 46 3.53 -0.68 -3.77
CA PHE A 46 3.01 0.11 -4.90
C PHE A 46 4.05 0.25 -6.03
N ASN A 47 5.24 -0.32 -5.83
CA ASN A 47 6.30 -0.36 -6.84
C ASN A 47 6.32 -1.73 -7.50
N TYR A 48 6.72 -1.78 -8.76
CA TYR A 48 6.87 -3.03 -9.52
C TYR A 48 8.13 -3.82 -9.16
N SER A 49 9.11 -3.17 -8.49
CA SER A 49 10.41 -3.77 -8.21
C SER A 49 10.47 -4.47 -6.85
N HIS A 50 11.29 -5.51 -6.75
CA HIS A 50 11.50 -6.29 -5.51
C HIS A 50 12.53 -5.67 -4.56
N THR A 51 12.64 -4.34 -4.53
CA THR A 51 13.68 -3.65 -3.76
C THR A 51 13.64 -3.98 -2.27
N TYR A 52 12.46 -3.99 -1.66
CA TYR A 52 12.33 -4.34 -0.25
C TYR A 52 12.82 -5.77 0.03
N GLN A 53 12.37 -6.73 -0.76
CA GLN A 53 12.75 -8.15 -0.63
C GLN A 53 14.25 -8.34 -0.73
N LYS A 54 14.89 -7.68 -1.69
CA LYS A 54 16.36 -7.77 -1.90
C LYS A 54 17.16 -7.16 -0.76
N LEU A 55 16.68 -6.08 -0.15
CA LEU A 55 17.44 -5.33 0.85
C LEU A 55 17.16 -5.79 2.28
N TYR A 56 15.94 -6.19 2.60
CA TYR A 56 15.48 -6.36 3.97
C TYR A 56 14.96 -7.76 4.30
N ASP A 57 14.52 -8.56 3.32
CA ASP A 57 13.99 -9.91 3.54
C ASP A 57 14.93 -11.01 2.99
N LYS A 58 16.11 -11.14 3.57
CA LYS A 58 17.08 -12.17 3.18
C LYS A 58 16.57 -13.60 3.40
N LEU A 59 15.67 -13.81 4.36
CA LEU A 59 15.15 -15.13 4.73
C LEU A 59 13.90 -15.52 3.96
N LYS A 60 13.35 -14.62 3.14
CA LYS A 60 12.13 -14.83 2.34
C LYS A 60 10.94 -15.32 3.18
N LYS A 61 10.75 -14.74 4.37
CA LYS A 61 9.67 -15.11 5.32
C LYS A 61 8.48 -14.19 5.27
N ILE A 62 8.62 -13.05 4.59
CA ILE A 62 7.60 -12.01 4.51
C ILE A 62 6.63 -12.34 3.38
N LYS A 63 5.34 -12.12 3.59
CA LYS A 63 4.32 -12.20 2.54
C LYS A 63 4.27 -10.87 1.77
N TYR A 64 4.13 -10.96 0.45
CA TYR A 64 4.12 -9.80 -0.43
C TYR A 64 2.82 -9.72 -1.21
N ASP A 65 2.31 -8.50 -1.37
CA ASP A 65 1.34 -8.17 -2.40
C ASP A 65 1.81 -6.92 -3.16
N TYR A 66 1.71 -6.96 -4.49
CA TYR A 66 2.11 -5.88 -5.39
C TYR A 66 0.84 -5.28 -6.00
N ILE A 67 0.38 -4.14 -5.49
CA ILE A 67 -0.89 -3.51 -5.89
C ILE A 67 -1.00 -3.30 -7.40
N HIS A 68 0.11 -2.95 -8.03
CA HIS A 68 0.16 -2.70 -9.46
C HIS A 68 0.86 -3.83 -10.23
N GLY A 69 0.98 -5.02 -9.62
CA GLY A 69 1.77 -6.10 -10.18
C GLY A 69 3.28 -5.92 -9.96
N GLU A 70 4.05 -6.87 -10.41
CA GLU A 70 5.49 -6.95 -10.21
C GLU A 70 6.25 -7.23 -11.50
N SER A 71 7.48 -6.73 -11.60
CA SER A 71 8.34 -7.02 -12.74
C SER A 71 8.96 -8.42 -12.60
N ARG A 72 8.70 -9.30 -13.59
CA ARG A 72 9.19 -10.68 -13.62
C ARG A 72 9.95 -10.94 -14.91
N PHE A 73 11.14 -11.51 -14.78
CA PHE A 73 12.03 -11.75 -15.94
C PHE A 73 11.39 -12.67 -16.99
N ASN A 74 10.74 -13.73 -16.55
CA ASN A 74 10.20 -14.77 -17.43
C ASN A 74 8.74 -14.54 -17.86
N SER A 75 8.21 -13.30 -17.74
CA SER A 75 6.86 -12.99 -18.22
C SER A 75 6.80 -12.97 -19.75
N THR A 76 5.62 -13.27 -20.27
CA THR A 76 5.23 -13.01 -21.67
C THR A 76 4.28 -11.82 -21.72
N LEU A 77 3.79 -11.46 -22.90
CA LEU A 77 2.73 -10.45 -23.04
C LEU A 77 1.46 -10.86 -22.28
N GLU A 78 1.12 -12.15 -22.32
CA GLU A 78 -0.08 -12.71 -21.69
C GLU A 78 0.06 -12.87 -20.19
N SER A 79 1.25 -13.28 -19.71
CA SER A 79 1.50 -13.54 -18.30
C SER A 79 1.95 -12.31 -17.50
N ASN A 80 2.19 -11.16 -18.16
CA ASN A 80 2.55 -9.91 -17.50
C ASN A 80 1.40 -9.42 -16.61
N ASN A 81 1.67 -9.28 -15.30
CA ASN A 81 0.68 -8.82 -14.34
C ASN A 81 0.83 -7.33 -13.96
N MET A 82 1.77 -6.60 -14.56
CA MET A 82 1.95 -5.19 -14.27
C MET A 82 0.76 -4.37 -14.79
N VAL A 83 0.29 -3.46 -13.95
CA VAL A 83 -0.81 -2.54 -14.19
C VAL A 83 -0.25 -1.17 -14.54
N LEU A 84 -0.35 -0.80 -15.81
CA LEU A 84 0.00 0.54 -16.28
C LEU A 84 -1.27 1.20 -16.81
N GLY A 85 -1.93 1.96 -15.96
CA GLY A 85 -3.23 2.50 -16.27
C GLY A 85 -3.43 3.90 -15.74
N ILE A 86 -4.54 4.50 -16.15
CA ILE A 86 -5.02 5.79 -15.67
C ILE A 86 -6.03 5.59 -14.54
N ASP A 87 -6.13 6.57 -13.68
CA ASP A 87 -7.17 6.65 -12.69
C ASP A 87 -8.21 7.68 -13.09
N GLU A 88 -9.42 7.51 -12.55
CA GLU A 88 -10.54 8.37 -12.95
C GLU A 88 -10.63 9.62 -12.08
N TYR A 89 -10.40 10.78 -12.68
CA TYR A 89 -10.73 12.10 -12.08
C TYR A 89 -12.04 12.68 -12.55
N LEU A 90 -12.81 11.92 -13.35
CA LEU A 90 -14.03 12.41 -13.98
C LEU A 90 -15.22 12.45 -12.98
N ASN A 91 -16.07 13.46 -13.13
CA ASN A 91 -17.32 13.61 -12.36
C ASN A 91 -18.22 12.38 -12.55
N LYS A 92 -18.95 11.99 -11.48
CA LYS A 92 -19.83 10.81 -11.45
C LYS A 92 -20.73 10.66 -12.69
N LYS A 93 -21.22 11.78 -13.26
CA LYS A 93 -22.09 11.77 -14.47
C LYS A 93 -21.39 11.36 -15.77
N SER A 94 -20.07 11.47 -15.83
CA SER A 94 -19.28 11.08 -17.00
C SER A 94 -18.74 9.65 -16.90
N LYS A 95 -18.72 9.07 -15.70
CA LYS A 95 -18.15 7.74 -15.42
C LYS A 95 -18.85 6.61 -16.15
N ASP A 96 -20.18 6.70 -16.25
CA ASP A 96 -21.04 5.63 -16.79
C ASP A 96 -21.04 5.57 -18.32
N LYS A 97 -20.46 6.56 -19.00
CA LYS A 97 -20.50 6.68 -20.46
C LYS A 97 -19.22 6.26 -21.18
N GLU A 98 -18.10 6.05 -20.45
CA GLU A 98 -16.79 5.78 -21.07
C GLU A 98 -16.39 4.31 -21.00
N ILE A 99 -17.23 3.42 -21.50
CA ILE A 99 -16.89 1.97 -21.64
C ILE A 99 -15.70 1.78 -22.56
N ASP A 100 -15.45 2.71 -23.49
CA ASP A 100 -14.40 2.60 -24.50
C ASP A 100 -12.97 2.58 -23.94
N PHE A 101 -12.75 3.20 -22.78
CA PHE A 101 -11.43 3.28 -22.13
C PHE A 101 -11.31 2.44 -20.85
N ILE A 102 -12.29 1.58 -20.56
CA ILE A 102 -12.29 0.78 -19.35
C ILE A 102 -11.03 -0.07 -19.18
N ALA A 103 -10.50 -0.61 -20.28
CA ALA A 103 -9.31 -1.44 -20.28
C ALA A 103 -8.02 -0.68 -19.88
N PHE A 104 -8.04 0.65 -19.94
CA PHE A 104 -6.94 1.51 -19.53
C PHE A 104 -7.01 1.89 -18.05
N LYS A 105 -8.08 1.54 -17.34
CA LYS A 105 -8.25 1.86 -15.93
C LYS A 105 -7.51 0.89 -15.04
N LYS A 106 -6.84 1.41 -14.01
CA LYS A 106 -6.06 0.61 -13.07
C LYS A 106 -6.89 -0.51 -12.43
N TYR A 107 -8.10 -0.21 -11.95
CA TYR A 107 -8.94 -1.22 -11.30
C TYR A 107 -9.33 -2.36 -12.23
N TYR A 108 -9.65 -2.04 -13.51
CA TYR A 108 -9.96 -3.06 -14.50
C TYR A 108 -8.76 -3.98 -14.74
N GLN A 109 -7.57 -3.39 -14.94
CA GLN A 109 -6.35 -4.15 -15.17
C GLN A 109 -5.99 -5.01 -13.95
N ARG A 110 -6.15 -4.49 -12.72
CA ARG A 110 -5.93 -5.27 -11.49
C ARG A 110 -6.82 -6.52 -11.44
N ILE A 111 -8.12 -6.35 -11.71
CA ILE A 111 -9.09 -7.47 -11.74
C ILE A 111 -8.75 -8.44 -12.85
N TYR A 112 -8.55 -7.94 -14.08
CA TYR A 112 -8.29 -8.75 -15.27
C TYR A 112 -6.98 -9.56 -15.15
N LYS A 113 -5.93 -8.93 -14.63
CA LYS A 113 -4.61 -9.54 -14.44
C LYS A 113 -4.47 -10.28 -13.11
N LYS A 114 -5.51 -10.31 -12.28
CA LYS A 114 -5.55 -10.98 -10.97
C LYS A 114 -4.37 -10.59 -10.08
N THR A 115 -4.14 -9.29 -9.90
CA THR A 115 -3.01 -8.75 -9.12
C THR A 115 -3.47 -7.72 -8.10
N GLY A 116 -2.70 -7.55 -7.02
CA GLY A 116 -2.94 -6.54 -5.99
C GLY A 116 -4.24 -6.76 -5.21
N SER A 117 -4.57 -8.01 -4.86
CA SER A 117 -5.79 -8.36 -4.12
C SER A 117 -5.54 -9.11 -2.83
N GLU A 118 -4.33 -9.64 -2.61
CA GLU A 118 -4.00 -10.42 -1.39
C GLU A 118 -4.12 -9.58 -0.12
N TYR A 119 -3.83 -8.28 -0.18
CA TYR A 119 -3.99 -7.39 0.97
C TYR A 119 -5.41 -7.38 1.55
N LYS A 120 -6.43 -7.71 0.77
CA LYS A 120 -7.81 -7.82 1.25
C LYS A 120 -7.95 -8.91 2.30
N ASN A 121 -7.30 -10.07 2.08
CA ASN A 121 -7.26 -11.15 3.05
C ASN A 121 -6.60 -10.67 4.36
N TRP A 122 -5.54 -9.87 4.27
CA TRP A 122 -4.89 -9.32 5.46
C TRP A 122 -5.78 -8.31 6.20
N VAL A 123 -6.53 -7.49 5.47
CA VAL A 123 -7.52 -6.57 6.07
C VAL A 123 -8.59 -7.34 6.83
N ASP A 124 -9.09 -8.45 6.26
CA ASP A 124 -10.08 -9.32 6.88
C ASP A 124 -9.51 -10.02 8.13
N GLU A 125 -8.28 -10.53 8.06
CA GLU A 125 -7.58 -11.11 9.23
C GLU A 125 -7.43 -10.08 10.37
N ILE A 126 -7.06 -8.84 10.05
CA ILE A 126 -6.95 -7.74 11.01
C ILE A 126 -8.32 -7.43 11.65
N ALA A 127 -9.38 -7.37 10.86
CA ALA A 127 -10.73 -7.11 11.34
C ALA A 127 -11.24 -8.24 12.24
N ASN A 128 -11.04 -9.49 11.83
CA ASN A 128 -11.46 -10.67 12.58
C ASN A 128 -10.72 -10.79 13.92
N SER A 129 -9.43 -10.46 13.96
CA SER A 129 -8.63 -10.47 15.20
C SER A 129 -9.17 -9.50 16.27
N ARG A 130 -9.85 -8.43 15.86
CA ARG A 130 -10.56 -7.52 16.76
C ARG A 130 -11.79 -8.17 17.35
N TYR A 131 -12.61 -8.81 16.51
CA TYR A 131 -13.83 -9.48 16.96
C TYR A 131 -13.54 -10.58 17.97
N GLU A 132 -12.61 -11.47 17.69
CA GLU A 132 -12.20 -12.55 18.59
C GLU A 132 -11.72 -12.03 19.95
N ASN A 133 -11.00 -10.92 19.98
CA ASN A 133 -10.56 -10.32 21.24
C ASN A 133 -11.69 -9.65 22.03
N GLU A 134 -12.64 -9.01 21.36
CA GLU A 134 -13.80 -8.43 22.02
C GLU A 134 -14.69 -9.52 22.61
N VAL A 135 -14.89 -10.63 21.90
CA VAL A 135 -15.62 -11.80 22.41
C VAL A 135 -14.91 -12.40 23.61
N ALA A 136 -13.63 -12.71 23.50
CA ALA A 136 -12.84 -13.29 24.60
C ALA A 136 -12.80 -12.37 25.86
N LEU A 137 -12.76 -11.05 25.68
CA LEU A 137 -12.83 -10.10 26.79
C LEU A 137 -14.22 -10.04 27.42
N ARG A 138 -15.31 -10.13 26.64
CA ARG A 138 -16.68 -10.18 27.13
C ARG A 138 -16.95 -11.46 27.92
N GLU A 139 -16.47 -12.59 27.45
CA GLU A 139 -16.59 -13.87 28.16
C GLU A 139 -15.82 -13.86 29.47
N ARG A 140 -14.61 -13.27 29.51
CA ARG A 140 -13.75 -13.26 30.69
C ARG A 140 -14.15 -12.18 31.72
N PHE A 141 -14.74 -11.05 31.28
CA PHE A 141 -15.09 -9.91 32.13
C PHE A 141 -16.49 -9.36 31.80
N PRO A 142 -17.57 -10.10 32.03
CA PRO A 142 -18.92 -9.73 31.58
C PRO A 142 -19.46 -8.43 32.22
N LYS A 143 -18.90 -7.98 33.33
CA LYS A 143 -19.33 -6.74 34.03
C LYS A 143 -18.35 -5.58 33.94
N GLN A 144 -17.20 -5.75 33.35
CA GLN A 144 -16.17 -4.73 33.23
C GLN A 144 -15.77 -4.59 31.76
N ILE A 145 -16.60 -3.95 30.96
CA ILE A 145 -16.17 -3.45 29.65
C ILE A 145 -15.70 -2.01 29.89
N PRO A 146 -14.39 -1.75 30.07
CA PRO A 146 -13.92 -0.39 30.03
C PRO A 146 -14.15 0.10 28.61
N TYR A 147 -14.98 1.10 28.46
CA TYR A 147 -14.98 1.92 27.26
C TYR A 147 -13.54 2.38 27.02
N LYS A 148 -12.91 1.76 26.00
CA LYS A 148 -11.75 2.25 25.26
C LYS A 148 -10.39 2.35 25.98
N LYS A 149 -9.57 1.37 25.79
CA LYS A 149 -8.23 1.64 25.28
C LYS A 149 -8.10 0.82 24.00
N PHE A 150 -8.18 1.47 22.86
CA PHE A 150 -7.78 0.87 21.58
C PHE A 150 -6.26 0.64 21.64
N ASN A 151 -5.84 -0.49 22.13
CA ASN A 151 -4.50 -1.00 21.84
C ASN A 151 -4.60 -1.60 20.44
N SER A 152 -4.34 -0.76 19.43
CA SER A 152 -4.20 -1.24 18.06
C SER A 152 -3.13 -2.33 18.04
N LYS A 153 -3.54 -3.58 17.76
CA LYS A 153 -2.63 -4.72 17.78
C LYS A 153 -1.71 -4.75 16.56
N HIS A 154 -2.17 -4.18 15.46
CA HIS A 154 -1.48 -4.19 14.19
C HIS A 154 -0.82 -2.84 13.94
N LYS A 155 0.36 -2.87 13.34
CA LYS A 155 1.13 -1.68 13.00
C LYS A 155 1.31 -1.60 11.50
N LEU A 156 0.91 -0.47 10.93
CA LEU A 156 1.14 -0.12 9.53
C LEU A 156 2.26 0.91 9.43
N TYR A 157 3.26 0.63 8.64
CA TYR A 157 4.37 1.55 8.37
C TYR A 157 4.34 1.93 6.89
N ILE A 158 4.23 3.22 6.60
CA ILE A 158 4.18 3.74 5.23
C ILE A 158 5.47 4.49 4.92
N PHE A 159 6.20 4.03 3.91
CA PHE A 159 7.43 4.62 3.42
C PHE A 159 7.33 4.97 1.94
N GLY A 160 7.79 6.18 1.55
CA GLY A 160 7.95 6.56 0.16
C GLY A 160 6.66 6.64 -0.65
N HIS A 161 5.49 6.69 0.01
CA HIS A 161 4.19 6.79 -0.63
C HIS A 161 3.64 8.21 -0.53
N SER A 162 3.08 8.72 -1.63
CA SER A 162 2.49 10.06 -1.70
C SER A 162 1.13 10.18 -1.00
N LEU A 163 0.49 9.07 -0.71
CA LEU A 163 -0.90 8.95 -0.20
C LEU A 163 -1.92 9.57 -1.17
N ASP A 164 -1.64 9.47 -2.47
CA ASP A 164 -2.51 10.03 -3.50
C ASP A 164 -3.88 9.35 -3.55
N ILE A 165 -4.88 10.12 -3.98
CA ILE A 165 -6.27 9.67 -4.08
C ILE A 165 -6.45 8.51 -5.07
N THR A 166 -5.51 8.32 -5.98
CA THR A 166 -5.53 7.23 -6.96
C THR A 166 -5.47 5.84 -6.32
N ASP A 167 -4.92 5.76 -5.10
CA ASP A 167 -4.80 4.52 -4.34
C ASP A 167 -5.73 4.50 -3.11
N LYS A 168 -6.79 5.34 -3.14
CA LYS A 168 -7.68 5.56 -1.99
C LYS A 168 -8.38 4.31 -1.47
N ASP A 169 -8.70 3.35 -2.33
CA ASP A 169 -9.34 2.09 -1.96
C ASP A 169 -8.46 1.32 -0.97
N VAL A 170 -7.18 1.13 -1.33
CA VAL A 170 -6.19 0.43 -0.50
C VAL A 170 -5.89 1.21 0.77
N LEU A 171 -5.66 2.52 0.63
CA LEU A 171 -5.31 3.38 1.77
C LEU A 171 -6.43 3.44 2.81
N ARG A 172 -7.70 3.50 2.37
CA ARG A 172 -8.86 3.52 3.27
C ARG A 172 -9.01 2.21 4.03
N ASP A 173 -8.91 1.07 3.36
CA ASP A 173 -9.04 -0.24 3.98
C ASP A 173 -8.04 -0.45 5.13
N LEU A 174 -6.82 0.05 4.97
CA LEU A 174 -5.76 -0.10 5.96
C LEU A 174 -5.79 1.00 7.03
N ILE A 175 -5.88 2.27 6.65
CA ILE A 175 -5.74 3.41 7.57
C ILE A 175 -7.00 3.63 8.41
N LEU A 176 -8.19 3.35 7.85
CA LEU A 176 -9.45 3.50 8.59
C LEU A 176 -9.77 2.31 9.51
N ASN A 177 -9.01 1.24 9.44
CA ASN A 177 -9.17 0.12 10.36
C ASN A 177 -8.75 0.54 11.79
N ASP A 178 -9.71 0.54 12.72
CA ASP A 178 -9.47 0.99 14.11
C ASP A 178 -8.52 0.07 14.89
N ASN A 179 -8.24 -1.12 14.39
CA ASN A 179 -7.28 -2.05 14.97
C ASN A 179 -5.84 -1.84 14.45
N VAL A 180 -5.63 -0.82 13.62
CA VAL A 180 -4.34 -0.50 13.01
C VAL A 180 -3.81 0.82 13.53
N TYR A 181 -2.55 0.84 13.98
CA TYR A 181 -1.79 2.06 14.25
C TYR A 181 -0.85 2.34 13.08
N THR A 182 -1.03 3.47 12.43
CA THR A 182 -0.32 3.85 11.20
C THR A 182 0.78 4.85 11.49
N THR A 183 2.02 4.51 11.14
CA THR A 183 3.15 5.45 11.13
C THR A 183 3.50 5.80 9.68
N ILE A 184 3.34 7.08 9.33
CA ILE A 184 3.65 7.62 8.00
C ILE A 184 5.00 8.31 8.05
N TYR A 185 5.96 7.77 7.31
CA TYR A 185 7.30 8.34 7.23
C TYR A 185 7.39 9.39 6.13
N TYR A 186 7.95 10.54 6.47
CA TYR A 186 8.18 11.64 5.53
C TYR A 186 9.65 12.03 5.45
N LEU A 187 10.09 12.47 4.27
CA LEU A 187 11.49 12.85 4.03
C LEU A 187 11.82 14.26 4.55
N ASN A 188 10.87 15.19 4.40
CA ASN A 188 10.99 16.58 4.85
C ASN A 188 9.59 17.19 5.06
N LYS A 189 9.52 18.40 5.60
CA LYS A 189 8.25 19.08 5.90
C LYS A 189 7.38 19.35 4.67
N GLY A 190 7.97 19.61 3.51
CA GLY A 190 7.21 19.76 2.26
C GLY A 190 6.50 18.48 1.85
N VAL A 191 7.19 17.33 1.91
CA VAL A 191 6.61 16.01 1.66
C VAL A 191 5.51 15.69 2.69
N MET A 192 5.74 16.00 3.98
CA MET A 192 4.72 15.83 5.00
C MET A 192 3.45 16.64 4.68
N GLY A 193 3.61 17.91 4.29
CA GLY A 193 2.47 18.77 3.91
C GLY A 193 1.68 18.20 2.74
N GLN A 194 2.37 17.69 1.72
CA GLN A 194 1.72 17.03 0.58
C GLN A 194 1.00 15.75 0.98
N GLN A 195 1.60 14.93 1.83
CA GLN A 195 0.98 13.71 2.36
C GLN A 195 -0.29 14.02 3.17
N ILE A 196 -0.26 15.07 4.01
CA ILE A 196 -1.44 15.54 4.76
C ILE A 196 -2.56 15.96 3.79
N ALA A 197 -2.24 16.79 2.79
CA ALA A 197 -3.20 17.28 1.81
C ALA A 197 -3.84 16.13 1.01
N ASN A 198 -3.06 15.14 0.61
CA ASN A 198 -3.54 13.96 -0.09
C ASN A 198 -4.41 13.10 0.83
N LEU A 199 -3.98 12.87 2.07
CA LEU A 199 -4.72 12.05 3.02
C LEU A 199 -6.08 12.67 3.39
N VAL A 200 -6.19 14.01 3.44
CA VAL A 200 -7.49 14.71 3.56
C VAL A 200 -8.44 14.33 2.43
N LYS A 201 -7.95 14.21 1.18
CA LYS A 201 -8.78 13.77 0.05
C LYS A 201 -9.20 12.29 0.17
N VAL A 202 -8.39 11.48 0.81
CA VAL A 202 -8.62 10.02 0.95
C VAL A 202 -9.60 9.72 2.09
N ILE A 203 -9.38 10.27 3.30
CA ILE A 203 -10.15 9.92 4.51
C ILE A 203 -11.01 11.06 5.05
N GLY A 204 -10.85 12.27 4.55
CA GLY A 204 -11.55 13.46 5.05
C GLY A 204 -10.77 14.17 6.18
N GLN A 205 -11.02 15.48 6.31
CA GLN A 205 -10.34 16.34 7.28
C GLN A 205 -10.65 15.93 8.73
N ASP A 206 -11.92 15.74 9.06
CA ASP A 206 -12.36 15.45 10.43
C ASP A 206 -11.79 14.13 10.93
N GLU A 207 -11.78 13.12 10.06
CA GLU A 207 -11.24 11.81 10.38
C GLU A 207 -9.71 11.86 10.55
N LEU A 208 -9.01 12.64 9.74
CA LEU A 208 -7.57 12.83 9.89
C LEU A 208 -7.24 13.51 11.21
N ILE A 209 -7.95 14.59 11.57
CA ILE A 209 -7.79 15.30 12.85
C ILE A 209 -8.02 14.34 14.02
N ARG A 210 -9.13 13.59 13.98
CA ARG A 210 -9.48 12.61 15.01
C ARG A 210 -8.39 11.57 15.23
N ARG A 211 -7.80 11.06 14.10
CA ARG A 211 -6.79 9.99 14.15
C ARG A 211 -5.38 10.47 14.46
N THR A 212 -5.09 11.75 14.31
CA THR A 212 -3.74 12.30 14.59
C THR A 212 -3.60 12.86 16.01
N GLY A 213 -4.70 13.06 16.75
CA GLY A 213 -4.70 13.68 18.07
C GLY A 213 -5.54 12.97 19.11
N GLY A 214 -5.34 13.34 20.39
CA GLY A 214 -6.17 12.89 21.51
C GLY A 214 -6.06 11.40 21.84
N SER A 215 -7.07 10.89 22.56
CA SER A 215 -7.13 9.50 23.04
C SER A 215 -7.45 8.48 21.95
N THR A 216 -7.91 8.95 20.77
CA THR A 216 -8.25 8.12 19.61
C THR A 216 -7.17 8.15 18.53
N LYS A 217 -5.98 8.62 18.87
CA LYS A 217 -4.85 8.68 17.93
C LYS A 217 -4.47 7.30 17.43
N THR A 218 -4.52 7.15 16.10
CA THR A 218 -4.08 5.94 15.37
C THR A 218 -3.16 6.27 14.20
N ILE A 219 -2.87 7.54 13.94
CA ILE A 219 -1.96 7.99 12.88
C ILE A 219 -0.89 8.89 13.49
N GLU A 220 0.37 8.65 13.12
CA GLU A 220 1.47 9.57 13.38
C GLU A 220 2.32 9.80 12.13
N PHE A 221 2.86 11.02 12.03
CA PHE A 221 3.85 11.37 11.01
C PHE A 221 5.24 11.38 11.64
N LYS A 222 6.19 10.69 11.03
CA LYS A 222 7.54 10.55 11.55
C LYS A 222 8.58 10.93 10.49
N LEU A 223 9.56 11.77 10.89
CA LEU A 223 10.68 12.10 10.01
C LEU A 223 11.52 10.85 9.75
N GLN A 224 11.77 10.55 8.47
CA GLN A 224 12.63 9.44 8.08
C GLN A 224 14.08 9.73 8.44
N ALA A 225 14.75 8.78 9.07
CA ALA A 225 16.17 8.89 9.34
C ALA A 225 17.00 8.85 8.04
N LYS A 226 18.19 9.45 8.07
CA LYS A 226 19.12 9.38 6.95
C LYS A 226 19.50 7.93 6.64
N LEU A 227 19.60 7.65 5.34
CA LEU A 227 20.12 6.35 4.89
C LEU A 227 21.59 6.19 5.34
N VAL A 228 21.96 4.96 5.67
CA VAL A 228 23.31 4.60 6.05
C VAL A 228 23.91 3.64 5.05
N GLU A 229 25.25 3.62 4.96
CA GLU A 229 25.94 2.66 4.11
C GLU A 229 25.63 1.23 4.52
N ARG A 230 25.46 0.38 3.53
CA ARG A 230 25.25 -1.05 3.71
C ARG A 230 26.60 -1.68 4.09
N LYS A 231 26.76 -2.11 5.34
CA LYS A 231 27.87 -2.99 5.69
C LYS A 231 27.64 -4.32 4.98
N GLY A 232 28.63 -4.77 4.24
CA GLY A 232 28.63 -6.03 3.48
C GLY A 232 28.24 -7.26 4.33
#